data_e32f62ea364d97731f4d5c5314cf9b43
#
_entry.id   e32f62ea364d97731f4d5c5314cf9b43
#
_cell.length_a   1.000
_cell.length_b   1.000
_cell.length_c   1.000
_cell.angle_alpha   90.00
_cell.angle_beta   90.00
_cell.angle_gamma   90.00
#
_symmetry.space_group_name_H-M   'P 1'
#
loop_
_entity.id
_entity.type
_entity.pdbx_description
1 polymer ?
#
loop_
_entity_poly.entity_id
_entity_poly.type
_entity_poly.pdbx_seq_one_letter_code
_entity_poly.pdbx_strand_id
1 'polypeptide(L)'
;MLPNTGSASSPALRELLDRDGFIPRHIGPDEDQVSRMLDAIGVESVEALIAETVPASIRMEGELDLEGAVPESEVLDRLRALADRNTVVTSCIGTGWYDTHLPPVIGRNVLENPAWYTAYTPYQPEISQGRLEVLLGFQTMVADLTGMDIANASLLDEATAAAEAMALLQRASRGSGDTFLVDLDCHPQVLEVVRTRARPLGLTVHVADPWSDDIPDGTFGALLQYPGSSGRIRDLGPAVTRLRTAGVGIAVATDLLACCLMTPPGDHDVDVVIGSAQRFGVPMGFGGPHAGFMAVADRHRRTLPGRLVGTSVDNVGDPAHRLALQTREQHIRRERATSNICTAQVLLAVMSGMY
;
A
#
# COMPACT_ATOMS: atom_id res chain seq x y z
N MET A 1 69.88 10.31 0.62
CA MET A 1 69.50 8.93 0.95
C MET A 1 68.10 9.00 1.54
N LEU A 2 67.12 8.60 0.77
CA LEU A 2 65.74 8.40 1.28
C LEU A 2 65.70 7.04 1.99
N PRO A 3 65.01 6.92 3.12
CA PRO A 3 64.90 5.64 3.80
C PRO A 3 64.09 4.63 2.96
N ASN A 4 64.65 3.44 2.86
CA ASN A 4 64.06 2.28 2.20
C ASN A 4 62.79 1.88 2.97
N THR A 5 61.61 2.31 2.51
CA THR A 5 60.33 1.84 3.04
C THR A 5 60.17 0.41 2.54
N GLY A 6 60.20 -0.54 3.48
CA GLY A 6 60.01 -1.96 3.23
C GLY A 6 58.85 -2.23 2.28
N SER A 7 59.03 -3.19 1.38
CA SER A 7 58.03 -3.65 0.43
C SER A 7 56.80 -4.15 1.18
N ALA A 8 55.78 -3.30 1.32
CA ALA A 8 54.45 -3.79 1.63
C ALA A 8 54.06 -4.75 0.51
N SER A 9 53.85 -6.00 0.83
CA SER A 9 53.36 -7.00 -0.14
C SER A 9 52.05 -6.46 -0.72
N SER A 10 51.97 -6.34 -2.03
CA SER A 10 50.73 -5.94 -2.69
C SER A 10 49.65 -6.98 -2.30
N PRO A 11 48.46 -6.53 -1.91
CA PRO A 11 47.38 -7.46 -1.60
C PRO A 11 47.09 -8.38 -2.77
N ALA A 12 46.75 -9.64 -2.50
CA ALA A 12 46.43 -10.57 -3.55
C ALA A 12 45.20 -10.06 -4.35
N LEU A 13 45.17 -10.32 -5.65
CA LEU A 13 44.06 -9.88 -6.51
C LEU A 13 42.69 -10.24 -5.94
N ARG A 14 42.59 -11.36 -5.23
CA ARG A 14 41.34 -11.80 -4.54
C ARG A 14 40.90 -10.83 -3.44
N GLU A 15 41.86 -10.25 -2.70
CA GLU A 15 41.56 -9.26 -1.63
C GLU A 15 41.12 -7.93 -2.25
N LEU A 16 41.62 -7.59 -3.43
CA LEU A 16 41.22 -6.39 -4.17
C LEU A 16 39.85 -6.51 -4.80
N LEU A 17 39.32 -7.73 -4.99
CA LEU A 17 37.97 -7.96 -5.54
C LEU A 17 36.86 -7.60 -4.53
N ASP A 18 37.19 -7.43 -3.25
CA ASP A 18 36.28 -7.00 -2.17
C ASP A 18 34.92 -7.74 -2.21
N ARG A 19 34.94 -9.05 -2.46
CA ARG A 19 33.71 -9.86 -2.55
C ARG A 19 32.90 -9.83 -1.27
N ASP A 20 33.59 -9.73 -0.14
CA ASP A 20 32.99 -9.74 1.19
C ASP A 20 32.77 -8.33 1.76
N GLY A 21 33.06 -7.29 0.97
CA GLY A 21 32.95 -5.89 1.42
C GLY A 21 31.53 -5.44 1.80
N PHE A 22 30.52 -6.17 1.36
CA PHE A 22 29.13 -5.93 1.76
C PHE A 22 28.87 -6.34 3.22
N ILE A 23 29.41 -7.49 3.65
CA ILE A 23 29.17 -8.06 4.99
C ILE A 23 29.52 -7.08 6.10
N PRO A 24 30.77 -6.56 6.20
CA PRO A 24 31.15 -5.66 7.30
C PRO A 24 30.42 -4.31 7.29
N ARG A 25 29.76 -3.96 6.19
CA ARG A 25 28.95 -2.72 6.09
C ARG A 25 27.49 -2.90 6.42
N HIS A 26 26.94 -4.13 6.34
CA HIS A 26 25.50 -4.37 6.41
C HIS A 26 25.09 -5.48 7.38
N ILE A 27 25.98 -6.42 7.70
CA ILE A 27 25.66 -7.58 8.52
C ILE A 27 26.24 -7.38 9.91
N GLY A 28 25.45 -6.95 10.84
CA GLY A 28 25.61 -6.96 12.28
C GLY A 28 27.02 -6.96 12.87
N PRO A 29 27.25 -7.70 13.97
CA PRO A 29 28.51 -7.73 14.67
C PRO A 29 29.61 -8.51 13.92
N ASP A 30 30.88 -8.10 14.12
CA ASP A 30 32.04 -8.86 13.72
C ASP A 30 32.31 -10.04 14.66
N GLU A 31 33.30 -10.89 14.32
CA GLU A 31 33.64 -12.11 15.09
C GLU A 31 34.02 -11.80 16.54
N ASP A 32 34.77 -10.70 16.79
CA ASP A 32 35.16 -10.29 18.14
C ASP A 32 33.94 -9.81 18.94
N GLN A 33 33.01 -9.14 18.28
CA GLN A 33 31.75 -8.71 18.90
C GLN A 33 30.85 -9.92 19.20
N VAL A 34 30.75 -10.88 18.29
CA VAL A 34 30.01 -12.13 18.50
C VAL A 34 30.59 -12.88 19.69
N SER A 35 31.93 -13.04 19.76
CA SER A 35 32.58 -13.71 20.90
C SER A 35 32.22 -13.05 22.24
N ARG A 36 32.30 -11.72 22.31
CA ARG A 36 31.92 -10.97 23.54
C ARG A 36 30.43 -11.12 23.90
N MET A 37 29.56 -11.21 22.90
CA MET A 37 28.14 -11.45 23.13
C MET A 37 27.90 -12.85 23.69
N LEU A 38 28.55 -13.87 23.13
CA LEU A 38 28.46 -15.26 23.60
C LEU A 38 28.98 -15.40 25.03
N ASP A 39 30.12 -14.77 25.35
CA ASP A 39 30.65 -14.71 26.70
C ASP A 39 29.67 -14.08 27.69
N ALA A 40 29.03 -12.98 27.31
CA ALA A 40 28.05 -12.27 28.14
C ALA A 40 26.77 -13.09 28.38
N ILE A 41 26.37 -13.91 27.39
CA ILE A 41 25.21 -14.81 27.49
C ILE A 41 25.60 -16.09 28.28
N GLY A 42 26.86 -16.50 28.22
CA GLY A 42 27.37 -17.71 28.86
C GLY A 42 27.21 -18.96 28.02
N VAL A 43 27.30 -18.86 26.70
CA VAL A 43 27.23 -19.96 25.73
C VAL A 43 28.49 -20.03 24.90
N GLU A 44 28.86 -21.27 24.46
CA GLU A 44 30.14 -21.51 23.79
C GLU A 44 30.16 -21.08 22.32
N SER A 45 29.01 -21.10 21.64
CA SER A 45 28.90 -20.78 20.21
C SER A 45 27.50 -20.35 19.83
N VAL A 46 27.35 -19.78 18.62
CA VAL A 46 26.04 -19.45 18.04
C VAL A 46 25.21 -20.71 17.86
N GLU A 47 25.83 -21.84 17.47
CA GLU A 47 25.18 -23.13 17.28
C GLU A 47 24.63 -23.66 18.62
N ALA A 48 25.39 -23.51 19.72
CA ALA A 48 24.93 -23.86 21.07
C ALA A 48 23.74 -23.00 21.47
N LEU A 49 23.80 -21.67 21.25
CA LEU A 49 22.70 -20.77 21.50
C LEU A 49 21.44 -21.16 20.72
N ILE A 50 21.58 -21.48 19.43
CA ILE A 50 20.47 -21.94 18.59
C ILE A 50 19.90 -23.26 19.13
N ALA A 51 20.76 -24.19 19.53
CA ALA A 51 20.33 -25.49 20.06
C ALA A 51 19.53 -25.36 21.37
N GLU A 52 19.85 -24.37 22.22
CA GLU A 52 19.15 -24.09 23.48
C GLU A 52 17.84 -23.31 23.27
N THR A 53 17.77 -22.47 22.23
CA THR A 53 16.65 -21.53 22.05
C THR A 53 15.62 -21.98 21.01
N VAL A 54 16.04 -22.73 19.98
CA VAL A 54 15.17 -23.17 18.88
C VAL A 54 14.75 -24.62 19.09
N PRO A 55 13.45 -24.92 19.24
CA PRO A 55 12.98 -26.30 19.36
C PRO A 55 13.44 -27.17 18.17
N ALA A 56 13.90 -28.39 18.45
CA ALA A 56 14.39 -29.28 17.42
C ALA A 56 13.37 -29.59 16.32
N SER A 57 12.06 -29.56 16.64
CA SER A 57 10.96 -29.81 15.69
C SER A 57 10.79 -28.76 14.59
N ILE A 58 11.37 -27.59 14.78
CA ILE A 58 11.30 -26.48 13.78
C ILE A 58 12.67 -26.06 13.28
N ARG A 59 13.74 -26.74 13.76
CA ARG A 59 15.11 -26.47 13.31
C ARG A 59 15.35 -27.11 11.96
N MET A 60 15.81 -26.32 11.01
CA MET A 60 16.23 -26.82 9.69
C MET A 60 17.56 -27.57 9.85
N GLU A 61 17.68 -28.71 9.20
CA GLU A 61 18.95 -29.46 9.11
C GLU A 61 19.75 -28.98 7.90
N GLY A 62 21.03 -28.67 8.12
CA GLY A 62 21.96 -28.23 7.09
C GLY A 62 21.87 -26.72 6.77
N GLU A 63 22.61 -26.32 5.77
CA GLU A 63 22.65 -24.94 5.26
C GLU A 63 21.69 -24.78 4.09
N LEU A 64 21.31 -23.53 3.80
CA LEU A 64 20.54 -23.19 2.61
C LEU A 64 21.40 -23.45 1.36
N ASP A 65 20.81 -24.09 0.34
CA ASP A 65 21.46 -24.28 -0.97
C ASP A 65 21.42 -22.95 -1.75
N LEU A 66 22.33 -22.06 -1.40
CA LEU A 66 22.48 -20.74 -2.02
C LEU A 66 23.86 -20.60 -2.66
N GLU A 67 23.91 -19.87 -3.75
CA GLU A 67 25.20 -19.46 -4.34
C GLU A 67 25.99 -18.61 -3.33
N GLY A 68 27.32 -18.69 -3.40
CA GLY A 68 28.20 -17.83 -2.59
C GLY A 68 28.00 -16.34 -2.89
N ALA A 69 28.47 -15.52 -1.96
CA ALA A 69 28.40 -14.05 -2.09
C ALA A 69 29.09 -13.57 -3.39
N VAL A 70 28.48 -12.59 -4.03
CA VAL A 70 29.02 -11.92 -5.23
C VAL A 70 29.13 -10.42 -4.99
N PRO A 71 30.08 -9.71 -5.66
CA PRO A 71 30.20 -8.26 -5.56
C PRO A 71 28.92 -7.54 -6.06
N GLU A 72 28.64 -6.37 -5.54
CA GLU A 72 27.49 -5.54 -5.89
C GLU A 72 27.41 -5.28 -7.41
N SER A 73 28.56 -5.02 -8.07
CA SER A 73 28.62 -4.84 -9.52
C SER A 73 28.13 -6.06 -10.30
N GLU A 74 28.50 -7.28 -9.83
CA GLU A 74 28.06 -8.52 -10.46
C GLU A 74 26.56 -8.76 -10.27
N VAL A 75 26.02 -8.42 -9.09
CA VAL A 75 24.56 -8.48 -8.84
C VAL A 75 23.81 -7.56 -9.80
N LEU A 76 24.28 -6.33 -9.99
CA LEU A 76 23.67 -5.38 -10.92
C LEU A 76 23.72 -5.88 -12.36
N ASP A 77 24.83 -6.49 -12.80
CA ASP A 77 24.94 -7.05 -14.14
C ASP A 77 24.01 -8.26 -14.34
N ARG A 78 23.89 -9.13 -13.35
CA ARG A 78 22.93 -10.24 -13.35
C ARG A 78 21.48 -9.75 -13.44
N LEU A 79 21.13 -8.70 -12.67
CA LEU A 79 19.78 -8.09 -12.71
C LEU A 79 19.50 -7.45 -14.07
N ARG A 80 20.47 -6.73 -14.66
CA ARG A 80 20.32 -6.20 -16.03
C ARG A 80 20.11 -7.31 -17.05
N ALA A 81 20.91 -8.36 -16.99
CA ALA A 81 20.75 -9.51 -17.89
C ALA A 81 19.39 -10.19 -17.75
N LEU A 82 18.81 -10.24 -16.54
CA LEU A 82 17.45 -10.73 -16.32
C LEU A 82 16.41 -9.76 -16.90
N ALA A 83 16.58 -8.46 -16.68
CA ALA A 83 15.68 -7.43 -17.21
C ALA A 83 15.66 -7.43 -18.75
N ASP A 84 16.81 -7.60 -19.40
CA ASP A 84 16.95 -7.65 -20.86
C ASP A 84 16.25 -8.84 -21.52
N ARG A 85 15.87 -9.85 -20.75
CA ARG A 85 15.06 -10.99 -21.25
C ARG A 85 13.58 -10.64 -21.42
N ASN A 86 13.12 -9.53 -20.90
CA ASN A 86 11.74 -9.08 -21.07
C ASN A 86 11.57 -8.46 -22.45
N THR A 87 10.44 -8.75 -23.08
CA THR A 87 10.02 -8.05 -24.31
C THR A 87 9.04 -6.95 -23.94
N VAL A 88 9.46 -5.70 -24.11
CA VAL A 88 8.62 -4.54 -23.85
C VAL A 88 7.68 -4.33 -25.03
N VAL A 89 6.40 -4.50 -24.82
CA VAL A 89 5.34 -4.32 -25.82
C VAL A 89 4.33 -3.29 -25.35
N THR A 90 3.52 -2.75 -26.27
CA THR A 90 2.36 -1.93 -25.90
C THR A 90 1.35 -2.80 -25.17
N SER A 91 1.06 -2.46 -23.90
CA SER A 91 0.08 -3.17 -23.10
C SER A 91 -1.33 -2.67 -23.41
N CYS A 92 -2.22 -3.60 -23.75
CA CYS A 92 -3.65 -3.35 -23.92
C CYS A 92 -4.52 -4.15 -22.95
N ILE A 93 -3.92 -4.64 -21.86
CA ILE A 93 -4.62 -5.45 -20.85
C ILE A 93 -5.62 -4.61 -20.06
N GLY A 94 -5.27 -3.38 -19.72
CA GLY A 94 -6.14 -2.51 -18.92
C GLY A 94 -6.31 -3.01 -17.47
N THR A 95 -7.56 -3.24 -17.04
CA THR A 95 -7.95 -3.77 -15.72
C THR A 95 -7.38 -3.00 -14.53
N GLY A 96 -7.30 -1.66 -14.65
CA GLY A 96 -6.82 -0.77 -13.58
C GLY A 96 -5.30 -0.51 -13.58
N TRP A 97 -4.53 -1.11 -14.50
CA TRP A 97 -3.08 -0.98 -14.57
C TRP A 97 -2.65 -0.36 -15.91
N TYR A 98 -2.04 0.82 -15.84
CA TYR A 98 -1.69 1.60 -17.02
C TYR A 98 -0.31 2.22 -16.89
N ASP A 99 0.38 2.38 -18.01
CA ASP A 99 1.58 3.19 -18.07
C ASP A 99 1.28 4.64 -17.66
N THR A 100 2.22 5.24 -16.94
CA THR A 100 2.12 6.62 -16.46
C THR A 100 3.40 7.38 -16.77
N HIS A 101 3.28 8.69 -16.82
CA HIS A 101 4.43 9.58 -16.93
C HIS A 101 4.83 10.03 -15.52
N LEU A 102 5.96 9.53 -15.03
CA LEU A 102 6.55 10.04 -13.80
C LEU A 102 7.30 11.34 -14.11
N PRO A 103 6.88 12.50 -13.61
CA PRO A 103 7.64 13.72 -13.78
C PRO A 103 9.06 13.57 -13.22
N PRO A 104 10.12 13.94 -13.98
CA PRO A 104 11.50 13.77 -13.53
C PRO A 104 11.80 14.44 -12.19
N VAL A 105 11.14 15.55 -11.88
CA VAL A 105 11.29 16.24 -10.59
C VAL A 105 10.78 15.39 -9.44
N ILE A 106 9.68 14.66 -9.60
CA ILE A 106 9.13 13.73 -8.59
C ILE A 106 10.02 12.49 -8.49
N GLY A 107 10.43 11.93 -9.63
CA GLY A 107 11.36 10.79 -9.66
C GLY A 107 12.62 11.08 -8.85
N ARG A 108 13.34 12.15 -9.21
CA ARG A 108 14.61 12.50 -8.59
C ARG A 108 14.49 12.99 -7.14
N ASN A 109 13.53 13.87 -6.85
CA ASN A 109 13.49 14.58 -5.57
C ASN A 109 12.61 13.91 -4.52
N VAL A 110 11.77 12.93 -4.91
CA VAL A 110 10.91 12.18 -3.99
C VAL A 110 11.25 10.69 -4.03
N LEU A 111 11.08 10.02 -5.17
CA LEU A 111 11.25 8.57 -5.26
C LEU A 111 12.69 8.12 -4.96
N GLU A 112 13.69 8.83 -5.48
CA GLU A 112 15.11 8.51 -5.30
C GLU A 112 15.74 9.20 -4.06
N ASN A 113 14.98 9.99 -3.31
CA ASN A 113 15.50 10.75 -2.18
C ASN A 113 15.32 9.98 -0.86
N PRO A 114 16.42 9.63 -0.16
CA PRO A 114 16.37 8.89 1.10
C PRO A 114 15.52 9.55 2.18
N ALA A 115 15.46 10.88 2.22
CA ALA A 115 14.63 11.61 3.18
C ALA A 115 13.12 11.27 3.05
N TRP A 116 12.68 10.86 1.86
CA TRP A 116 11.32 10.44 1.60
C TRP A 116 11.14 8.92 1.70
N TYR A 117 11.98 8.11 1.05
CA TYR A 117 11.74 6.67 0.97
C TYR A 117 12.15 5.90 2.24
N THR A 118 13.02 6.45 3.10
CA THR A 118 13.34 5.83 4.40
C THR A 118 12.37 6.21 5.52
N ALA A 119 11.48 7.15 5.26
CA ALA A 119 10.57 7.67 6.27
C ALA A 119 9.42 6.71 6.54
N TYR A 120 9.19 6.44 7.81
CA TYR A 120 8.07 5.62 8.29
C TYR A 120 6.79 6.46 8.46
N THR A 121 5.73 5.83 8.97
CA THR A 121 4.47 6.53 9.30
C THR A 121 4.73 7.75 10.18
N PRO A 122 4.15 8.91 9.87
CA PRO A 122 4.42 10.17 10.59
C PRO A 122 3.69 10.24 11.94
N TYR A 123 4.04 9.35 12.88
CA TYR A 123 3.47 9.35 14.22
C TYR A 123 3.90 10.56 15.05
N GLN A 124 5.11 11.08 14.79
CA GLN A 124 5.65 12.27 15.44
C GLN A 124 5.43 13.49 14.52
N PRO A 125 4.36 14.27 14.74
CA PRO A 125 4.04 15.39 13.88
C PRO A 125 5.13 16.46 13.90
N GLU A 126 5.86 16.64 15.00
CA GLU A 126 6.88 17.66 15.19
C GLU A 126 7.99 17.61 14.12
N ILE A 127 8.36 16.40 13.67
CA ILE A 127 9.41 16.18 12.66
C ILE A 127 8.86 15.79 11.29
N SER A 128 7.54 15.83 11.11
CA SER A 128 6.86 15.30 9.92
C SER A 128 5.90 16.30 9.28
N GLN A 129 5.97 17.60 9.60
CA GLN A 129 5.01 18.59 9.15
C GLN A 129 4.88 18.63 7.62
N GLY A 130 5.99 18.73 6.88
CA GLY A 130 5.94 18.76 5.41
C GLY A 130 5.37 17.48 4.80
N ARG A 131 5.63 16.31 5.41
CA ARG A 131 5.06 15.04 4.94
C ARG A 131 3.57 14.96 5.22
N LEU A 132 3.12 15.42 6.38
CA LEU A 132 1.71 15.50 6.74
C LEU A 132 0.95 16.51 5.84
N GLU A 133 1.58 17.63 5.49
CA GLU A 133 1.02 18.60 4.56
C GLU A 133 0.75 17.98 3.19
N VAL A 134 1.71 17.27 2.62
CA VAL A 134 1.51 16.60 1.32
C VAL A 134 0.43 15.52 1.40
N LEU A 135 0.38 14.75 2.49
CA LEU A 135 -0.68 13.76 2.69
C LEU A 135 -2.06 14.40 2.85
N LEU A 136 -2.15 15.57 3.47
CA LEU A 136 -3.38 16.35 3.52
C LEU A 136 -3.78 16.83 2.12
N GLY A 137 -2.82 17.29 1.32
CA GLY A 137 -3.03 17.64 -0.10
C GLY A 137 -3.55 16.44 -0.90
N PHE A 138 -2.97 15.26 -0.71
CA PHE A 138 -3.46 14.01 -1.32
C PHE A 138 -4.92 13.72 -0.94
N GLN A 139 -5.28 13.82 0.35
CA GLN A 139 -6.67 13.64 0.80
C GLN A 139 -7.63 14.62 0.14
N THR A 140 -7.25 15.90 0.08
CA THR A 140 -8.05 16.95 -0.54
C THR A 140 -8.26 16.68 -2.03
N MET A 141 -7.19 16.35 -2.75
CA MET A 141 -7.25 16.00 -4.17
C MET A 141 -8.20 14.82 -4.43
N VAL A 142 -8.08 13.76 -3.64
CA VAL A 142 -8.94 12.58 -3.79
C VAL A 142 -10.41 12.93 -3.50
N ALA A 143 -10.67 13.67 -2.42
CA ALA A 143 -12.02 14.10 -2.07
C ALA A 143 -12.66 14.97 -3.17
N ASP A 144 -11.92 15.96 -3.66
CA ASP A 144 -12.39 16.87 -4.72
C ASP A 144 -12.67 16.14 -6.03
N LEU A 145 -11.75 15.29 -6.49
CA LEU A 145 -11.91 14.56 -7.75
C LEU A 145 -13.03 13.53 -7.70
N THR A 146 -13.28 12.93 -6.55
CA THR A 146 -14.33 11.93 -6.38
C THR A 146 -15.70 12.53 -6.01
N GLY A 147 -15.76 13.81 -5.68
CA GLY A 147 -16.97 14.49 -5.21
C GLY A 147 -17.39 14.05 -3.80
N MET A 148 -16.46 13.55 -2.98
CA MET A 148 -16.74 13.04 -1.64
C MET A 148 -16.32 14.01 -0.54
N ASP A 149 -16.89 13.87 0.65
CA ASP A 149 -16.66 14.81 1.76
C ASP A 149 -15.26 14.65 2.40
N ILE A 150 -14.73 13.43 2.43
CA ILE A 150 -13.46 13.13 3.13
C ILE A 150 -12.78 11.91 2.53
N ALA A 151 -11.44 11.97 2.38
CA ALA A 151 -10.61 10.86 1.94
C ALA A 151 -9.52 10.52 2.97
N ASN A 152 -9.06 9.27 2.98
CA ASN A 152 -7.95 8.84 3.80
C ASN A 152 -6.57 9.16 3.18
N ALA A 153 -5.52 9.01 3.98
CA ALA A 153 -4.14 9.24 3.56
C ALA A 153 -3.48 7.99 2.94
N SER A 154 -4.22 7.22 2.21
CA SER A 154 -3.98 6.02 1.41
C SER A 154 -4.28 4.68 2.08
N LEU A 155 -4.44 3.68 1.22
CA LEU A 155 -4.54 2.26 1.50
C LEU A 155 -3.49 1.50 0.67
N LEU A 156 -3.48 0.17 0.78
CA LEU A 156 -2.51 -0.67 0.07
C LEU A 156 -2.69 -0.59 -1.45
N ASP A 157 -3.90 -0.89 -1.93
CA ASP A 157 -4.29 -0.90 -3.34
C ASP A 157 -5.82 -0.80 -3.48
N GLU A 158 -6.31 -0.74 -4.73
CA GLU A 158 -7.73 -0.67 -5.05
C GLU A 158 -8.51 -1.90 -4.54
N ALA A 159 -7.97 -3.09 -4.72
CA ALA A 159 -8.65 -4.33 -4.33
C ALA A 159 -8.82 -4.43 -2.81
N THR A 160 -7.80 -4.04 -2.04
CA THR A 160 -7.90 -3.91 -0.58
C THR A 160 -8.90 -2.82 -0.19
N ALA A 161 -8.89 -1.68 -0.88
CA ALA A 161 -9.86 -0.61 -0.63
C ALA A 161 -11.29 -1.08 -0.87
N ALA A 162 -11.56 -1.89 -1.91
CA ALA A 162 -12.86 -2.50 -2.17
C ALA A 162 -13.31 -3.44 -1.05
N ALA A 163 -12.40 -4.28 -0.55
CA ALA A 163 -12.70 -5.17 0.58
C ALA A 163 -12.95 -4.40 1.89
N GLU A 164 -12.24 -3.30 2.11
CA GLU A 164 -12.51 -2.41 3.25
C GLU A 164 -13.84 -1.66 3.09
N ALA A 165 -14.22 -1.28 1.85
CA ALA A 165 -15.54 -0.71 1.58
C ALA A 165 -16.67 -1.68 1.88
N MET A 166 -16.54 -2.96 1.49
CA MET A 166 -17.47 -4.02 1.88
C MET A 166 -17.64 -4.09 3.40
N ALA A 167 -16.53 -4.15 4.14
CA ALA A 167 -16.57 -4.23 5.59
C ALA A 167 -17.13 -2.96 6.25
N LEU A 168 -16.91 -1.79 5.67
CA LEU A 168 -17.50 -0.53 6.13
C LEU A 168 -19.01 -0.53 5.94
N LEU A 169 -19.50 -0.91 4.76
CA LEU A 169 -20.91 -0.95 4.44
C LEU A 169 -21.64 -2.00 5.28
N GLN A 170 -21.04 -3.18 5.53
CA GLN A 170 -21.58 -4.18 6.43
C GLN A 170 -21.81 -3.63 7.84
N ARG A 171 -20.80 -2.93 8.40
CA ARG A 171 -20.95 -2.30 9.73
C ARG A 171 -22.02 -1.21 9.73
N ALA A 172 -22.12 -0.45 8.64
CA ALA A 172 -23.11 0.62 8.50
C ALA A 172 -24.55 0.08 8.38
N SER A 173 -24.73 -1.07 7.77
CA SER A 173 -26.04 -1.75 7.60
C SER A 173 -26.62 -2.31 8.91
N ARG A 174 -25.82 -2.33 10.00
CA ARG A 174 -26.20 -2.89 11.31
C ARG A 174 -26.64 -4.35 11.26
N GLY A 175 -26.07 -5.13 10.31
CA GLY A 175 -26.36 -6.55 10.17
C GLY A 175 -27.66 -6.85 9.42
N SER A 176 -28.13 -5.96 8.57
CA SER A 176 -29.37 -6.16 7.78
C SER A 176 -29.26 -7.19 6.65
N GLY A 177 -28.14 -7.91 6.56
CA GLY A 177 -27.92 -8.95 5.56
C GLY A 177 -26.48 -9.44 5.53
N ASP A 178 -26.22 -10.44 4.71
CA ASP A 178 -24.92 -11.10 4.55
C ASP A 178 -24.40 -11.10 3.09
N THR A 179 -25.14 -10.50 2.17
CA THR A 179 -24.82 -10.49 0.74
C THR A 179 -24.23 -9.16 0.32
N PHE A 180 -23.05 -9.21 -0.36
CA PHE A 180 -22.39 -8.09 -1.00
C PHE A 180 -22.47 -8.25 -2.52
N LEU A 181 -23.16 -7.33 -3.19
CA LEU A 181 -23.31 -7.31 -4.64
C LEU A 181 -22.05 -6.68 -5.27
N VAL A 182 -21.49 -7.34 -6.27
CA VAL A 182 -20.33 -6.83 -7.02
C VAL A 182 -20.69 -6.78 -8.49
N ASP A 183 -20.48 -5.61 -9.11
CA ASP A 183 -20.67 -5.42 -10.54
C ASP A 183 -19.84 -6.43 -11.33
N LEU A 184 -20.48 -7.11 -12.28
CA LEU A 184 -19.82 -8.09 -13.16
C LEU A 184 -18.68 -7.49 -13.99
N ASP A 185 -18.65 -6.16 -14.15
CA ASP A 185 -17.61 -5.41 -14.86
C ASP A 185 -16.47 -4.90 -13.94
N CYS A 186 -16.48 -5.30 -12.65
CA CYS A 186 -15.35 -5.07 -11.74
C CYS A 186 -14.07 -5.74 -12.25
N HIS A 187 -12.92 -5.17 -11.90
CA HIS A 187 -11.65 -5.78 -12.22
C HIS A 187 -11.49 -7.15 -11.54
N PRO A 188 -11.02 -8.19 -12.27
CA PRO A 188 -10.94 -9.55 -11.73
C PRO A 188 -10.18 -9.65 -10.40
N GLN A 189 -9.05 -8.94 -10.27
CA GLN A 189 -8.25 -8.92 -9.05
C GLN A 189 -9.00 -8.29 -7.87
N VAL A 190 -9.83 -7.27 -8.12
CA VAL A 190 -10.67 -6.65 -7.09
C VAL A 190 -11.69 -7.67 -6.57
N LEU A 191 -12.36 -8.37 -7.48
CA LEU A 191 -13.34 -9.41 -7.12
C LEU A 191 -12.71 -10.53 -6.28
N GLU A 192 -11.51 -11.00 -6.63
CA GLU A 192 -10.85 -12.09 -5.89
C GLU A 192 -10.44 -11.66 -4.47
N VAL A 193 -9.98 -10.43 -4.28
CA VAL A 193 -9.66 -9.92 -2.93
C VAL A 193 -10.94 -9.73 -2.11
N VAL A 194 -12.01 -9.21 -2.69
CA VAL A 194 -13.32 -9.09 -2.02
C VAL A 194 -13.82 -10.47 -1.57
N ARG A 195 -13.79 -11.50 -2.44
CA ARG A 195 -14.14 -12.87 -2.10
C ARG A 195 -13.30 -13.45 -0.97
N THR A 196 -11.97 -13.21 -1.03
CA THR A 196 -11.02 -13.68 0.00
C THR A 196 -11.34 -13.07 1.36
N ARG A 197 -11.66 -11.79 1.40
CA ARG A 197 -11.97 -11.06 2.64
C ARG A 197 -13.40 -11.35 3.14
N ALA A 198 -14.34 -11.66 2.26
CA ALA A 198 -15.71 -12.03 2.61
C ALA A 198 -15.80 -13.39 3.32
N ARG A 199 -15.02 -14.38 2.85
CA ARG A 199 -15.08 -15.78 3.34
C ARG A 199 -14.95 -15.92 4.86
N PRO A 200 -13.93 -15.36 5.55
CA PRO A 200 -13.80 -15.50 7.00
C PRO A 200 -14.88 -14.75 7.79
N LEU A 201 -15.58 -13.82 7.15
CA LEU A 201 -16.69 -13.07 7.75
C LEU A 201 -18.05 -13.76 7.54
N GLY A 202 -18.08 -14.89 6.81
CA GLY A 202 -19.31 -15.58 6.46
C GLY A 202 -20.19 -14.80 5.48
N LEU A 203 -19.62 -13.87 4.70
CA LEU A 203 -20.36 -13.06 3.74
C LEU A 203 -20.41 -13.75 2.37
N THR A 204 -21.55 -13.58 1.69
CA THR A 204 -21.76 -14.02 0.32
C THR A 204 -21.43 -12.89 -0.65
N VAL A 205 -20.59 -13.17 -1.65
CA VAL A 205 -20.31 -12.24 -2.76
C VAL A 205 -21.13 -12.67 -3.97
N HIS A 206 -22.10 -11.84 -4.34
CA HIS A 206 -22.96 -12.05 -5.51
C HIS A 206 -22.49 -11.15 -6.67
N VAL A 207 -22.16 -11.75 -7.80
CA VAL A 207 -21.69 -11.01 -8.99
C VAL A 207 -22.84 -10.93 -10.00
N ALA A 208 -23.25 -9.71 -10.34
CA ALA A 208 -24.36 -9.45 -11.25
C ALA A 208 -24.22 -8.07 -11.89
N ASP A 209 -25.10 -7.71 -12.82
CA ASP A 209 -25.22 -6.36 -13.37
C ASP A 209 -26.14 -5.48 -12.49
N PRO A 210 -25.61 -4.49 -11.74
CA PRO A 210 -26.42 -3.64 -10.87
C PRO A 210 -27.45 -2.78 -11.60
N TRP A 211 -27.34 -2.63 -12.92
CA TRP A 211 -28.29 -1.86 -13.73
C TRP A 211 -29.52 -2.65 -14.16
N SER A 212 -29.41 -3.97 -14.30
CA SER A 212 -30.48 -4.81 -14.88
C SER A 212 -30.93 -5.99 -14.03
N ASP A 213 -29.97 -6.66 -13.34
CA ASP A 213 -30.24 -7.92 -12.66
C ASP A 213 -30.96 -7.71 -11.32
N ASP A 214 -31.62 -8.73 -10.83
CA ASP A 214 -32.28 -8.69 -9.53
C ASP A 214 -31.27 -8.48 -8.40
N ILE A 215 -31.65 -7.66 -7.42
CA ILE A 215 -30.89 -7.45 -6.20
C ILE A 215 -31.31 -8.55 -5.21
N PRO A 216 -30.39 -9.46 -4.82
CA PRO A 216 -30.71 -10.53 -3.88
C PRO A 216 -31.23 -10.01 -2.52
N ASP A 217 -32.14 -10.73 -1.93
CA ASP A 217 -32.57 -10.46 -0.55
C ASP A 217 -31.38 -10.53 0.40
N GLY A 218 -31.34 -9.65 1.40
CA GLY A 218 -30.21 -9.56 2.34
C GLY A 218 -28.95 -8.89 1.78
N THR A 219 -29.05 -8.20 0.64
CA THR A 219 -27.94 -7.38 0.13
C THR A 219 -27.77 -6.14 0.99
N PHE A 220 -26.63 -6.07 1.72
CA PHE A 220 -26.31 -4.92 2.58
C PHE A 220 -25.53 -3.82 1.87
N GLY A 221 -24.80 -4.16 0.80
CA GLY A 221 -23.95 -3.23 0.08
C GLY A 221 -23.66 -3.71 -1.34
N ALA A 222 -23.24 -2.78 -2.19
CA ALA A 222 -22.87 -3.05 -3.57
C ALA A 222 -21.58 -2.30 -3.94
N LEU A 223 -20.78 -2.92 -4.83
CA LEU A 223 -19.60 -2.31 -5.46
C LEU A 223 -19.86 -2.19 -6.97
N LEU A 224 -19.82 -0.97 -7.50
CA LEU A 224 -19.87 -0.66 -8.91
C LEU A 224 -18.48 -0.30 -9.42
N GLN A 225 -18.17 -0.62 -10.68
CA GLN A 225 -16.92 -0.26 -11.33
C GLN A 225 -17.15 0.86 -12.38
N TYR A 226 -16.38 1.97 -12.29
CA TYR A 226 -16.57 3.14 -13.11
C TYR A 226 -15.24 3.84 -13.42
N PRO A 227 -14.66 3.66 -14.64
CA PRO A 227 -15.11 2.77 -15.74
C PRO A 227 -14.97 1.29 -15.41
N GLY A 228 -15.71 0.43 -16.13
CA GLY A 228 -15.62 -1.02 -15.99
C GLY A 228 -14.41 -1.63 -16.69
N SER A 229 -14.11 -2.90 -16.42
CA SER A 229 -13.04 -3.68 -17.06
C SER A 229 -13.23 -3.79 -18.58
N SER A 230 -14.48 -3.78 -19.05
CA SER A 230 -14.82 -3.75 -20.48
C SER A 230 -14.52 -2.41 -21.17
N GLY A 231 -14.12 -1.38 -20.41
CA GLY A 231 -13.97 -0.01 -20.89
C GLY A 231 -15.29 0.76 -21.02
N ARG A 232 -16.41 0.19 -20.58
CA ARG A 232 -17.71 0.88 -20.62
C ARG A 232 -17.76 1.99 -19.59
N ILE A 233 -18.28 3.14 -20.02
CA ILE A 233 -18.66 4.26 -19.15
C ILE A 233 -20.18 4.25 -19.11
N ARG A 234 -20.74 3.92 -17.94
CA ARG A 234 -22.19 3.82 -17.74
C ARG A 234 -22.64 4.96 -16.83
N ASP A 235 -23.83 5.50 -17.08
CA ASP A 235 -24.47 6.42 -16.12
C ASP A 235 -24.73 5.69 -14.80
N LEU A 236 -24.17 6.20 -13.72
CA LEU A 236 -24.33 5.64 -12.36
C LEU A 236 -25.75 5.86 -11.81
N GLY A 237 -26.44 6.94 -12.22
CA GLY A 237 -27.74 7.35 -11.69
C GLY A 237 -28.78 6.25 -11.60
N PRO A 238 -29.06 5.50 -12.70
CA PRO A 238 -30.03 4.41 -12.68
C PRO A 238 -29.69 3.29 -11.69
N ALA A 239 -28.44 2.83 -11.63
CA ALA A 239 -28.01 1.78 -10.69
C ALA A 239 -28.08 2.27 -9.24
N VAL A 240 -27.59 3.49 -8.98
CA VAL A 240 -27.67 4.10 -7.65
C VAL A 240 -29.11 4.22 -7.17
N THR A 241 -30.02 4.69 -8.02
CA THR A 241 -31.43 4.82 -7.68
C THR A 241 -32.06 3.46 -7.30
N ARG A 242 -31.77 2.40 -8.07
CA ARG A 242 -32.24 1.03 -7.78
C ARG A 242 -31.72 0.53 -6.44
N LEU A 243 -30.41 0.64 -6.21
CA LEU A 243 -29.76 0.19 -4.99
C LEU A 243 -30.25 0.96 -3.75
N ARG A 244 -30.40 2.27 -3.87
CA ARG A 244 -30.96 3.12 -2.80
C ARG A 244 -32.41 2.74 -2.46
N THR A 245 -33.24 2.47 -3.47
CA THR A 245 -34.64 2.03 -3.28
C THR A 245 -34.71 0.70 -2.53
N ALA A 246 -33.72 -0.18 -2.75
CA ALA A 246 -33.56 -1.43 -2.03
C ALA A 246 -32.90 -1.29 -0.64
N GLY A 247 -32.49 -0.08 -0.23
CA GLY A 247 -31.81 0.15 1.05
C GLY A 247 -30.36 -0.32 1.09
N VAL A 248 -29.73 -0.53 -0.06
CA VAL A 248 -28.37 -1.04 -0.20
C VAL A 248 -27.35 0.10 -0.11
N GLY A 249 -26.29 -0.08 0.69
CA GLY A 249 -25.13 0.83 0.72
C GLY A 249 -24.30 0.74 -0.56
N ILE A 250 -23.73 1.85 -1.03
CA ILE A 250 -23.12 1.93 -2.37
C ILE A 250 -21.66 2.35 -2.30
N ALA A 251 -20.78 1.48 -2.81
CA ALA A 251 -19.38 1.78 -3.09
C ALA A 251 -19.17 1.83 -4.61
N VAL A 252 -18.28 2.74 -5.05
CA VAL A 252 -17.87 2.85 -6.46
C VAL A 252 -16.35 2.77 -6.53
N ALA A 253 -15.83 1.86 -7.35
CA ALA A 253 -14.42 1.81 -7.72
C ALA A 253 -14.21 2.69 -8.96
N THR A 254 -13.21 3.60 -8.91
CA THR A 254 -12.98 4.57 -9.99
C THR A 254 -11.50 4.89 -10.19
N ASP A 255 -11.20 5.43 -11.38
CA ASP A 255 -9.90 5.99 -11.75
C ASP A 255 -9.94 7.52 -11.57
N LEU A 256 -9.04 8.08 -10.74
CA LEU A 256 -8.99 9.51 -10.47
C LEU A 256 -8.76 10.35 -11.74
N LEU A 257 -8.00 9.85 -12.72
CA LEU A 257 -7.79 10.56 -13.98
C LEU A 257 -9.06 10.57 -14.82
N ALA A 258 -9.85 9.51 -14.77
CA ALA A 258 -11.16 9.46 -15.41
C ALA A 258 -12.14 10.46 -14.77
N CYS A 259 -12.09 10.68 -13.47
CA CYS A 259 -12.89 11.68 -12.76
C CYS A 259 -12.61 13.12 -13.24
N CYS A 260 -11.46 13.39 -13.89
CA CYS A 260 -11.21 14.69 -14.52
C CYS A 260 -12.06 14.92 -15.78
N LEU A 261 -12.66 13.87 -16.34
CA LEU A 261 -13.41 13.89 -17.60
C LEU A 261 -14.87 13.46 -17.46
N MET A 262 -15.20 12.78 -16.36
CA MET A 262 -16.51 12.19 -16.12
C MET A 262 -17.11 12.78 -14.84
N THR A 263 -18.44 12.71 -14.71
CA THR A 263 -19.12 13.10 -13.47
C THR A 263 -18.57 12.27 -12.30
N PRO A 264 -18.09 12.93 -11.24
CA PRO A 264 -17.57 12.22 -10.07
C PRO A 264 -18.64 11.30 -9.44
N PRO A 265 -18.24 10.12 -8.93
CA PRO A 265 -19.20 9.22 -8.28
C PRO A 265 -19.94 9.85 -7.09
N GLY A 266 -19.33 10.77 -6.36
CA GLY A 266 -19.93 11.46 -5.22
C GLY A 266 -21.15 12.29 -5.58
N ASP A 267 -21.24 12.83 -6.81
CA ASP A 267 -22.38 13.58 -7.31
C ASP A 267 -23.66 12.72 -7.45
N HIS A 268 -23.53 11.40 -7.37
CA HIS A 268 -24.64 10.44 -7.40
C HIS A 268 -25.09 9.95 -6.01
N ASP A 269 -24.72 10.65 -4.92
CA ASP A 269 -25.04 10.28 -3.53
C ASP A 269 -24.62 8.84 -3.17
N VAL A 270 -23.39 8.46 -3.49
CA VAL A 270 -22.82 7.18 -3.06
C VAL A 270 -22.23 7.27 -1.64
N ASP A 271 -22.02 6.14 -0.98
CA ASP A 271 -21.48 6.10 0.39
C ASP A 271 -19.97 6.15 0.42
N VAL A 272 -19.33 5.44 -0.53
CA VAL A 272 -17.90 5.19 -0.57
C VAL A 272 -17.40 5.26 -2.01
N VAL A 273 -16.27 5.89 -2.23
CA VAL A 273 -15.51 5.82 -3.49
C VAL A 273 -14.13 5.27 -3.19
N ILE A 274 -13.69 4.29 -3.96
CA ILE A 274 -12.36 3.68 -3.85
C ILE A 274 -11.65 3.66 -5.19
N GLY A 275 -10.36 3.40 -5.17
CA GLY A 275 -9.57 3.26 -6.39
C GLY A 275 -8.08 3.24 -6.10
N SER A 276 -7.29 3.40 -7.17
CA SER A 276 -5.84 3.55 -7.11
C SER A 276 -5.42 4.93 -7.61
N ALA A 277 -4.49 5.57 -6.91
CA ALA A 277 -3.85 6.80 -7.35
C ALA A 277 -2.65 6.57 -8.28
N GLN A 278 -2.42 5.35 -8.74
CA GLN A 278 -1.32 4.95 -9.61
C GLN A 278 -1.23 5.81 -10.87
N ARG A 279 -2.37 6.22 -11.42
CA ARG A 279 -2.47 7.08 -12.61
C ARG A 279 -1.76 8.44 -12.47
N PHE A 280 -1.56 8.91 -11.26
CA PHE A 280 -0.85 10.15 -10.96
C PHE A 280 0.64 9.90 -10.75
N GLY A 281 1.32 9.51 -11.82
CA GLY A 281 2.77 9.44 -11.94
C GLY A 281 3.45 8.28 -11.22
N VAL A 282 2.72 7.30 -10.68
CA VAL A 282 3.33 6.14 -10.03
C VAL A 282 3.66 5.07 -11.09
N PRO A 283 4.93 4.71 -11.31
CA PRO A 283 5.28 3.67 -12.27
C PRO A 283 4.72 2.32 -11.83
N MET A 284 4.43 1.42 -12.79
CA MET A 284 3.90 0.09 -12.48
C MET A 284 4.82 -0.74 -11.59
N GLY A 285 6.14 -0.54 -11.64
CA GLY A 285 7.12 -1.11 -10.71
C GLY A 285 7.04 -2.63 -10.59
N PHE A 286 6.83 -3.32 -11.70
CA PHE A 286 6.71 -4.80 -11.78
C PHE A 286 5.57 -5.39 -10.92
N GLY A 287 4.50 -4.66 -10.76
CA GLY A 287 3.31 -5.09 -10.02
C GLY A 287 3.07 -4.35 -8.70
N GLY A 288 3.68 -3.24 -8.52
CA GLY A 288 3.46 -2.39 -7.34
C GLY A 288 4.74 -2.10 -6.55
N PRO A 289 4.62 -1.41 -5.42
CA PRO A 289 3.39 -1.03 -4.72
C PRO A 289 2.64 0.16 -5.36
N HIS A 290 1.37 0.33 -5.00
CA HIS A 290 0.50 1.42 -5.46
C HIS A 290 -0.24 2.05 -4.28
N ALA A 291 -0.66 3.33 -4.41
CA ALA A 291 -1.47 3.99 -3.41
C ALA A 291 -2.95 3.79 -3.71
N GLY A 292 -3.61 2.88 -2.99
CA GLY A 292 -5.06 2.82 -2.95
C GLY A 292 -5.64 3.99 -2.15
N PHE A 293 -6.87 4.36 -2.41
CA PHE A 293 -7.58 5.38 -1.65
C PHE A 293 -9.00 4.93 -1.29
N MET A 294 -9.55 5.57 -0.27
CA MET A 294 -10.97 5.52 0.04
C MET A 294 -11.44 6.92 0.42
N ALA A 295 -12.49 7.37 -0.24
CA ALA A 295 -13.22 8.58 0.09
C ALA A 295 -14.66 8.21 0.49
N VAL A 296 -15.23 8.93 1.46
CA VAL A 296 -16.54 8.61 2.02
C VAL A 296 -17.39 9.85 2.23
N ALA A 297 -18.71 9.65 2.23
CA ALA A 297 -19.64 10.65 2.73
C ALA A 297 -19.40 10.90 4.24
N ASP A 298 -19.64 12.13 4.71
CA ASP A 298 -19.33 12.56 6.10
C ASP A 298 -19.94 11.64 7.18
N ARG A 299 -21.10 11.03 6.91
CA ARG A 299 -21.73 10.06 7.80
C ARG A 299 -20.84 8.86 8.14
N HIS A 300 -19.84 8.55 7.29
CA HIS A 300 -18.92 7.42 7.45
C HIS A 300 -17.52 7.81 7.96
N ARG A 301 -17.23 9.08 8.24
CA ARG A 301 -15.89 9.54 8.65
C ARG A 301 -15.31 8.81 9.85
N ARG A 302 -16.15 8.34 10.77
CA ARG A 302 -15.70 7.61 11.98
C ARG A 302 -15.45 6.13 11.74
N THR A 303 -15.86 5.61 10.60
CA THR A 303 -15.66 4.21 10.18
C THR A 303 -14.72 4.08 8.99
N LEU A 304 -14.22 5.19 8.46
CA LEU A 304 -13.23 5.24 7.39
C LEU A 304 -11.95 4.50 7.81
N PRO A 305 -11.49 3.46 7.11
CA PRO A 305 -10.22 2.80 7.39
C PRO A 305 -9.02 3.64 6.95
N GLY A 306 -7.85 3.25 7.42
CA GLY A 306 -6.61 3.96 7.10
C GLY A 306 -6.41 5.23 7.91
N ARG A 307 -5.29 5.90 7.69
CA ARG A 307 -4.93 7.12 8.41
C ARG A 307 -5.62 8.33 7.84
N LEU A 308 -5.83 9.31 8.71
CA LEU A 308 -6.40 10.60 8.38
C LEU A 308 -5.50 11.69 8.94
N VAL A 309 -5.07 12.60 8.09
CA VAL A 309 -4.35 13.82 8.49
C VAL A 309 -5.37 14.93 8.69
N GLY A 310 -5.19 15.70 9.74
CA GLY A 310 -6.01 16.86 10.04
C GLY A 310 -5.17 18.06 10.45
N THR A 311 -5.77 19.23 10.35
CA THR A 311 -5.18 20.50 10.79
C THR A 311 -5.48 20.75 12.27
N SER A 312 -4.49 21.26 12.98
CA SER A 312 -4.54 21.65 14.40
C SER A 312 -3.75 22.96 14.56
N VAL A 313 -3.45 23.31 15.77
CA VAL A 313 -2.53 24.40 16.12
C VAL A 313 -1.43 23.86 17.03
N ASP A 314 -0.25 24.45 16.96
CA ASP A 314 0.85 24.15 17.86
C ASP A 314 0.71 24.87 19.22
N ASN A 315 1.75 24.82 20.05
CA ASN A 315 1.74 25.41 21.38
C ASN A 315 1.84 26.95 21.40
N VAL A 316 2.14 27.57 20.26
CA VAL A 316 2.15 29.04 20.10
C VAL A 316 0.95 29.57 19.31
N GLY A 317 0.11 28.64 18.78
CA GLY A 317 -1.11 28.99 18.07
C GLY A 317 -0.98 28.98 16.54
N ASP A 318 0.18 28.59 16.01
CA ASP A 318 0.39 28.48 14.56
C ASP A 318 -0.25 27.20 13.98
N PRO A 319 -0.69 27.21 12.70
CA PRO A 319 -1.25 26.04 12.05
C PRO A 319 -0.26 24.86 12.04
N ALA A 320 -0.73 23.68 12.43
CA ALA A 320 0.07 22.47 12.44
C ALA A 320 -0.76 21.27 11.98
N HIS A 321 -0.09 20.27 11.39
CA HIS A 321 -0.72 19.04 10.92
C HIS A 321 -0.46 17.90 11.88
N ARG A 322 -1.41 16.98 12.00
CA ARG A 322 -1.29 15.76 12.83
C ARG A 322 -2.20 14.65 12.32
N LEU A 323 -1.94 13.42 12.77
CA LEU A 323 -2.90 12.34 12.56
C LEU A 323 -4.19 12.63 13.36
N ALA A 324 -5.34 12.47 12.70
CA ALA A 324 -6.65 12.73 13.26
C ALA A 324 -7.45 11.42 13.47
N LEU A 325 -8.44 11.46 14.38
CA LEU A 325 -9.35 10.34 14.66
C LEU A 325 -8.63 9.01 14.93
N GLN A 326 -7.46 9.04 15.56
CA GLN A 326 -6.61 7.86 15.82
C GLN A 326 -7.29 6.76 16.65
N THR A 327 -8.36 7.09 17.37
CA THR A 327 -9.16 6.09 18.12
C THR A 327 -9.76 4.98 17.26
N ARG A 328 -9.75 5.11 15.92
CA ARG A 328 -10.17 4.08 14.98
C ARG A 328 -9.05 3.06 14.70
N GLU A 329 -7.80 3.40 15.03
CA GLU A 329 -6.63 2.66 14.62
C GLU A 329 -6.32 1.48 15.53
N GLN A 330 -5.68 0.46 14.96
CA GLN A 330 -5.35 -0.81 15.60
C GLN A 330 -4.50 -0.65 16.87
N HIS A 331 -3.52 0.26 16.88
CA HIS A 331 -2.63 0.46 18.03
C HIS A 331 -3.35 1.02 19.26
N ILE A 332 -4.55 1.59 19.09
CA ILE A 332 -5.39 2.09 20.19
C ILE A 332 -6.51 1.11 20.53
N ARG A 333 -7.26 0.64 19.55
CA ARG A 333 -8.47 -0.17 19.76
C ARG A 333 -8.26 -1.68 19.66
N ARG A 334 -7.09 -2.13 19.20
CA ARG A 334 -6.76 -3.55 19.02
C ARG A 334 -7.83 -4.28 18.18
N GLU A 335 -8.47 -5.33 18.72
CA GLU A 335 -9.52 -6.10 18.06
C GLU A 335 -10.79 -5.30 17.72
N ARG A 336 -10.99 -4.14 18.34
CA ARG A 336 -12.12 -3.24 18.08
C ARG A 336 -11.77 -2.12 17.08
N ALA A 337 -10.61 -2.18 16.46
CA ALA A 337 -10.24 -1.21 15.43
C ALA A 337 -11.18 -1.29 14.23
N THR A 338 -11.30 -0.19 13.52
CA THR A 338 -12.10 -0.11 12.30
C THR A 338 -11.55 -1.03 11.20
N SER A 339 -10.22 -1.20 11.18
CA SER A 339 -9.51 -2.04 10.21
C SER A 339 -8.19 -2.51 10.81
N ASN A 340 -7.63 -3.59 10.27
CA ASN A 340 -6.28 -4.08 10.59
C ASN A 340 -5.18 -3.37 9.78
N ILE A 341 -5.51 -2.37 8.99
CA ILE A 341 -4.52 -1.59 8.24
C ILE A 341 -3.64 -0.82 9.22
N CYS A 342 -2.35 -1.15 9.23
CA CYS A 342 -1.33 -0.52 10.06
C CYS A 342 -0.52 0.50 9.28
N THR A 343 -0.08 0.14 8.07
CA THR A 343 0.80 0.95 7.23
C THR A 343 0.13 1.23 5.88
N ALA A 344 0.20 2.48 5.44
CA ALA A 344 -0.29 2.92 4.14
C ALA A 344 0.87 3.06 3.15
N GLN A 345 0.58 3.24 1.86
CA GLN A 345 1.55 3.47 0.80
C GLN A 345 1.96 4.96 0.77
N VAL A 346 2.65 5.42 1.83
CA VAL A 346 2.92 6.85 2.07
C VAL A 346 3.75 7.48 0.96
N LEU A 347 4.87 6.87 0.54
CA LEU A 347 5.72 7.42 -0.53
C LEU A 347 4.94 7.62 -1.84
N LEU A 348 4.12 6.64 -2.20
CA LEU A 348 3.35 6.67 -3.44
C LEU A 348 2.19 7.66 -3.36
N ALA A 349 1.57 7.82 -2.19
CA ALA A 349 0.58 8.87 -1.96
C ALA A 349 1.20 10.27 -2.04
N VAL A 350 2.43 10.44 -1.52
CA VAL A 350 3.20 11.69 -1.67
C VAL A 350 3.49 11.97 -3.15
N MET A 351 3.96 10.97 -3.90
CA MET A 351 4.21 11.11 -5.34
C MET A 351 2.94 11.52 -6.09
N SER A 352 1.83 10.85 -5.82
CA SER A 352 0.53 11.14 -6.46
C SER A 352 -0.03 12.51 -6.06
N GLY A 353 0.17 12.93 -4.81
CA GLY A 353 -0.27 14.24 -4.33
C GLY A 353 0.56 15.41 -4.86
N MET A 354 1.78 15.14 -5.31
CA MET A 354 2.68 16.13 -5.93
C MET A 354 2.59 16.15 -7.47
N TYR A 355 1.93 15.16 -8.08
CA TYR A 355 1.74 15.04 -9.53
C TYR A 355 0.87 16.17 -10.09
#